data_38562484782dcdeac34c86181c767d5a
#
_entry.id   38562484782dcdeac34c86181c767d5a
#
_cell.length_a   1.000
_cell.length_b   1.000
_cell.length_c   1.000
_cell.angle_alpha   90.00
_cell.angle_beta   90.00
_cell.angle_gamma   90.00
#
_symmetry.space_group_name_H-M   'P 1'
#
loop_
_entity.id
_entity.type
_entity.pdbx_description
1 polymer ?
#
loop_
_entity_poly.entity_id
_entity_poly.type
_entity_poly.pdbx_seq_one_letter_code
_entity_poly.pdbx_strand_id
1 'polypeptide(L)'
;ENFGTDVSKVKVKIGGKDAIVINVKSTYVYCFVPSGAFSGEIEITVGEGENAVTTTASTTFSYEKKMVVGTLCGYRNNRDDQGWRDGPFDGPEGVKCCGFSDNGRLAFDPLNKDHLYICYDGHKAIQLIDLKNRMLSSPLNINTIPTNRIRSIAFNKKIEGYADEAEYMIVAIDYDGKGDESPSVY
;
A
#
# COMPACT_ATOMS: atom_id res chain seq x y z
N GLU A 1 28.59 -2.38 31.32
CA GLU A 1 28.89 -1.11 30.67
C GLU A 1 27.88 -0.07 31.14
N ASN A 2 28.30 1.18 31.29
CA ASN A 2 27.44 2.23 31.83
C ASN A 2 26.95 3.11 30.70
N PHE A 3 25.66 3.00 30.34
CA PHE A 3 25.01 3.81 29.30
C PHE A 3 24.66 5.23 29.79
N GLY A 4 24.85 5.55 31.08
CA GLY A 4 24.36 6.77 31.69
C GLY A 4 22.86 6.76 31.93
N THR A 5 22.27 7.94 32.02
CA THR A 5 20.81 8.11 32.24
C THR A 5 20.20 9.17 31.31
N ASP A 6 20.99 9.75 30.43
CA ASP A 6 20.58 10.80 29.52
C ASP A 6 20.25 10.24 28.15
N VAL A 7 18.96 10.25 27.79
CA VAL A 7 18.44 9.73 26.52
C VAL A 7 19.07 10.46 25.31
N SER A 8 19.35 11.75 25.45
CA SER A 8 19.88 12.56 24.34
C SER A 8 21.30 12.15 23.92
N LYS A 9 22.05 11.51 24.82
CA LYS A 9 23.44 11.09 24.62
C LYS A 9 23.58 9.63 24.13
N VAL A 10 22.46 8.96 23.94
CA VAL A 10 22.49 7.55 23.50
C VAL A 10 21.77 7.40 22.17
N LYS A 11 22.47 6.86 21.18
CA LYS A 11 21.93 6.50 19.87
C LYS A 11 22.01 4.99 19.70
N VAL A 12 20.97 4.42 19.09
CA VAL A 12 20.89 2.99 18.79
C VAL A 12 20.58 2.81 17.31
N LYS A 13 21.33 1.91 16.66
CA LYS A 13 20.99 1.43 15.32
C LYS A 13 20.69 -0.06 15.38
N ILE A 14 19.65 -0.46 14.63
CA ILE A 14 19.23 -1.86 14.51
C ILE A 14 19.14 -2.18 13.02
N GLY A 15 19.94 -3.15 12.57
CA GLY A 15 20.00 -3.50 11.14
C GLY A 15 20.33 -2.30 10.25
N GLY A 16 21.25 -1.43 10.71
CA GLY A 16 21.69 -0.22 10.00
C GLY A 16 20.74 0.98 10.05
N LYS A 17 19.58 0.89 10.76
CA LYS A 17 18.62 1.99 10.89
C LYS A 17 18.56 2.56 12.30
N ASP A 18 18.41 3.89 12.38
CA ASP A 18 18.31 4.60 13.66
C ASP A 18 17.00 4.23 14.37
N ALA A 19 17.15 3.77 15.62
CA ALA A 19 16.05 3.45 16.52
C ALA A 19 15.68 4.65 17.40
N ILE A 20 14.41 4.78 17.76
CA ILE A 20 13.96 5.81 18.70
C ILE A 20 14.24 5.32 20.12
N VAL A 21 15.19 5.94 20.81
CA VAL A 21 15.50 5.66 22.21
C VAL A 21 14.44 6.30 23.10
N ILE A 22 13.82 5.49 23.96
CA ILE A 22 12.74 5.92 24.86
C ILE A 22 13.24 6.17 26.28
N ASN A 23 14.12 5.31 26.76
CA ASN A 23 14.63 5.37 28.11
C ASN A 23 16.05 4.77 28.18
N VAL A 24 16.88 5.36 29.02
CA VAL A 24 18.25 4.93 29.28
C VAL A 24 18.49 4.82 30.77
N LYS A 25 19.06 3.69 31.20
CA LYS A 25 19.62 3.52 32.54
C LYS A 25 21.03 2.94 32.39
N SER A 26 21.77 3.00 33.48
CA SER A 26 23.17 2.59 33.45
C SER A 26 23.44 1.20 32.85
N THR A 27 22.47 0.30 32.95
CA THR A 27 22.62 -1.11 32.54
C THR A 27 21.78 -1.51 31.34
N TYR A 28 20.83 -0.67 30.91
CA TYR A 28 19.95 -0.98 29.78
C TYR A 28 19.42 0.24 29.05
N VAL A 29 19.08 0.04 27.79
CA VAL A 29 18.47 1.03 26.90
C VAL A 29 17.18 0.45 26.34
N TYR A 30 16.09 1.20 26.43
CA TYR A 30 14.85 0.88 25.75
C TYR A 30 14.71 1.71 24.48
N CYS A 31 14.42 1.05 23.37
CA CYS A 31 14.17 1.71 22.09
C CYS A 31 13.08 1.02 21.29
N PHE A 32 12.44 1.74 20.38
CA PHE A 32 11.57 1.16 19.37
C PHE A 32 12.40 0.64 18.20
N VAL A 33 12.08 -0.56 17.72
CA VAL A 33 12.62 -1.08 16.47
C VAL A 33 12.13 -0.21 15.32
N PRO A 34 13.02 0.36 14.50
CA PRO A 34 12.60 1.26 13.43
C PRO A 34 11.83 0.53 12.34
N SER A 35 10.87 1.21 11.75
CA SER A 35 10.14 0.68 10.60
C SER A 35 11.09 0.39 9.45
N GLY A 36 10.97 -0.79 8.85
CA GLY A 36 11.84 -1.25 7.78
C GLY A 36 13.27 -1.57 8.22
N ALA A 37 13.50 -1.85 9.52
CA ALA A 37 14.72 -2.49 9.96
C ALA A 37 14.82 -3.90 9.34
N PHE A 38 16.05 -4.32 9.11
CA PHE A 38 16.37 -5.70 8.72
C PHE A 38 17.02 -6.43 9.89
N SER A 39 17.11 -7.75 9.79
CA SER A 39 17.97 -8.51 10.69
C SER A 39 19.41 -8.04 10.54
N GLY A 40 20.13 -7.89 11.63
CA GLY A 40 21.48 -7.37 11.59
C GLY A 40 22.01 -7.01 12.97
N GLU A 41 23.11 -6.29 12.97
CA GLU A 41 23.79 -5.85 14.18
C GLU A 41 22.99 -4.77 14.93
N ILE A 42 23.18 -4.75 16.24
CA ILE A 42 22.72 -3.68 17.11
C ILE A 42 23.93 -2.85 17.50
N GLU A 43 23.96 -1.60 17.06
CA GLU A 43 25.01 -0.66 17.41
C GLU A 43 24.48 0.33 18.45
N ILE A 44 25.26 0.60 19.49
CA ILE A 44 24.93 1.58 20.52
C ILE A 44 26.06 2.59 20.60
N THR A 45 25.74 3.85 20.43
CA THR A 45 26.67 4.96 20.60
C THR A 45 26.31 5.75 21.85
N VAL A 46 27.25 5.94 22.73
CA VAL A 46 27.11 6.74 23.97
C VAL A 46 28.04 7.93 23.91
N GLY A 47 27.55 9.12 24.23
CA GLY A 47 28.31 10.36 24.19
C GLY A 47 28.08 11.16 22.92
N GLU A 48 28.78 12.29 22.80
CA GLU A 48 28.67 13.24 21.70
C GLU A 48 30.04 13.68 21.19
N GLY A 49 30.13 14.03 19.91
CA GLY A 49 31.33 14.53 19.26
C GLY A 49 32.49 13.54 19.34
N GLU A 50 33.69 14.04 19.65
CA GLU A 50 34.92 13.25 19.72
C GLU A 50 34.95 12.26 20.91
N ASN A 51 34.08 12.43 21.89
CA ASN A 51 33.97 11.54 23.06
C ASN A 51 32.89 10.46 22.89
N ALA A 52 32.27 10.36 21.71
CA ALA A 52 31.29 9.33 21.45
C ALA A 52 31.94 7.95 21.29
N VAL A 53 31.45 6.96 22.03
CA VAL A 53 31.89 5.58 21.94
C VAL A 53 30.79 4.71 21.36
N THR A 54 31.11 4.03 20.26
CA THR A 54 30.19 3.09 19.62
C THR A 54 30.61 1.66 19.92
N THR A 55 29.65 0.85 20.31
CA THR A 55 29.81 -0.59 20.57
C THR A 55 28.75 -1.38 19.85
N THR A 56 29.14 -2.50 19.26
CA THR A 56 28.24 -3.46 18.66
C THR A 56 27.87 -4.54 19.67
N ALA A 57 26.61 -4.91 19.77
CA ALA A 57 26.16 -5.99 20.63
C ALA A 57 26.70 -7.34 20.14
N SER A 58 26.99 -8.25 21.08
CA SER A 58 27.46 -9.60 20.76
C SER A 58 26.42 -10.49 20.09
N THR A 59 25.15 -10.08 20.15
CA THR A 59 24.03 -10.78 19.52
C THR A 59 23.42 -9.92 18.43
N THR A 60 23.04 -10.55 17.33
CA THR A 60 22.34 -9.89 16.24
C THR A 60 20.83 -9.82 16.51
N PHE A 61 20.19 -8.76 16.05
CA PHE A 61 18.75 -8.65 16.03
C PHE A 61 18.20 -9.48 14.86
N SER A 62 17.24 -10.35 15.14
CA SER A 62 16.51 -11.10 14.12
C SER A 62 15.14 -10.49 13.90
N TYR A 63 14.88 -10.00 12.70
CA TYR A 63 13.60 -9.47 12.30
C TYR A 63 12.85 -10.47 11.43
N GLU A 64 11.82 -11.07 11.98
CA GLU A 64 10.94 -11.96 11.23
C GLU A 64 9.78 -11.17 10.63
N LYS A 65 9.76 -11.07 9.30
CA LYS A 65 8.61 -10.51 8.59
C LYS A 65 7.48 -11.55 8.59
N LYS A 66 6.41 -11.27 9.29
CA LYS A 66 5.18 -12.06 9.16
C LYS A 66 4.30 -11.44 8.08
N MET A 67 3.90 -12.27 7.12
CA MET A 67 2.80 -11.88 6.24
C MET A 67 1.51 -11.90 7.07
N VAL A 68 0.84 -10.76 7.13
CA VAL A 68 -0.47 -10.65 7.75
C VAL A 68 -1.48 -10.28 6.67
N VAL A 69 -2.64 -10.93 6.70
CA VAL A 69 -3.78 -10.57 5.86
C VAL A 69 -4.72 -9.72 6.70
N GLY A 70 -5.00 -8.53 6.21
CA GLY A 70 -5.93 -7.61 6.85
C GLY A 70 -6.82 -6.93 5.83
N THR A 71 -7.91 -6.33 6.27
CA THR A 71 -8.75 -5.51 5.42
C THR A 71 -8.07 -4.17 5.17
N LEU A 72 -7.74 -3.90 3.91
CA LEU A 72 -7.13 -2.62 3.50
C LEU A 72 -8.18 -1.50 3.50
N CYS A 73 -9.31 -1.76 2.89
CA CYS A 73 -10.44 -0.84 2.76
C CYS A 73 -11.70 -1.61 2.40
N GLY A 74 -12.83 -0.91 2.38
CA GLY A 74 -14.13 -1.51 2.11
C GLY A 74 -14.88 -1.87 3.38
N TYR A 75 -16.19 -1.73 3.30
CA TYR A 75 -17.10 -1.99 4.40
C TYR A 75 -17.75 -3.36 4.22
N ARG A 76 -17.63 -4.21 5.24
CA ARG A 76 -18.35 -5.47 5.28
C ARG A 76 -19.58 -5.32 6.16
N ASN A 77 -20.70 -5.01 5.57
CA ASN A 77 -21.98 -5.14 6.28
C ASN A 77 -22.98 -5.80 5.36
N ASN A 78 -23.88 -6.59 5.96
CA ASN A 78 -25.02 -7.31 5.42
C ASN A 78 -25.25 -7.27 3.90
N ARG A 79 -25.76 -8.36 3.35
CA ARG A 79 -26.08 -8.55 1.92
C ARG A 79 -26.84 -7.40 1.25
N ASP A 80 -27.51 -6.57 2.05
CA ASP A 80 -28.36 -5.48 1.56
C ASP A 80 -27.59 -4.17 1.27
N ASP A 81 -26.31 -4.12 1.63
CA ASP A 81 -25.44 -2.95 1.48
C ASP A 81 -24.29 -3.17 0.47
N GLN A 82 -24.47 -4.11 -0.44
CA GLN A 82 -23.55 -4.34 -1.54
C GLN A 82 -23.64 -3.16 -2.50
N GLY A 83 -22.81 -2.17 -2.31
CA GLY A 83 -22.78 -0.98 -3.13
C GLY A 83 -21.37 -0.52 -3.39
N TRP A 84 -21.09 -0.32 -4.64
CA TRP A 84 -20.00 0.52 -5.05
C TRP A 84 -20.16 1.93 -4.46
N ARG A 85 -19.16 2.39 -3.73
CA ARG A 85 -19.14 3.71 -3.11
C ARG A 85 -17.73 4.26 -3.06
N ASP A 86 -17.54 5.44 -3.60
CA ASP A 86 -16.33 6.22 -3.44
C ASP A 86 -16.27 6.84 -2.04
N GLY A 87 -15.06 6.99 -1.52
CA GLY A 87 -14.84 7.59 -0.21
C GLY A 87 -13.51 7.18 0.44
N PRO A 88 -13.22 7.74 1.62
CA PRO A 88 -12.01 7.39 2.36
C PRO A 88 -12.05 5.93 2.85
N PHE A 89 -10.87 5.31 3.03
CA PHE A 89 -10.78 3.96 3.59
C PHE A 89 -11.31 3.92 5.02
N ASP A 90 -10.94 4.94 5.79
CA ASP A 90 -11.30 5.09 7.18
C ASP A 90 -12.28 6.24 7.32
N GLY A 91 -13.35 6.05 8.04
CA GLY A 91 -14.31 7.08 8.38
C GLY A 91 -14.62 7.09 9.86
N PRO A 92 -15.34 8.10 10.32
CA PRO A 92 -15.86 8.11 11.67
C PRO A 92 -16.66 6.85 11.97
N GLU A 93 -16.64 6.42 13.22
CA GLU A 93 -17.38 5.23 13.68
C GLU A 93 -18.85 5.29 13.24
N GLY A 94 -19.32 4.23 12.56
CA GLY A 94 -20.67 4.14 12.02
C GLY A 94 -20.87 4.77 10.63
N VAL A 95 -19.86 5.40 10.04
CA VAL A 95 -19.93 5.93 8.67
C VAL A 95 -19.38 4.92 7.68
N LYS A 96 -20.16 4.60 6.65
CA LYS A 96 -19.73 3.79 5.51
C LYS A 96 -18.80 4.62 4.63
N CYS A 97 -17.52 4.28 4.60
CA CYS A 97 -16.51 5.11 3.96
C CYS A 97 -16.39 4.82 2.48
N CYS A 98 -16.09 3.58 2.13
CA CYS A 98 -16.00 3.13 0.74
C CYS A 98 -16.54 1.71 0.61
N GLY A 99 -16.92 1.32 -0.59
CA GLY A 99 -17.50 0.01 -0.86
C GLY A 99 -17.09 -0.53 -2.21
N PHE A 100 -16.98 -1.85 -2.25
CA PHE A 100 -16.75 -2.60 -3.47
C PHE A 100 -18.01 -3.36 -3.84
N SER A 101 -18.20 -3.56 -5.13
CA SER A 101 -19.20 -4.48 -5.65
C SER A 101 -18.70 -5.93 -5.55
N ASP A 102 -19.33 -6.82 -6.31
CA ASP A 102 -18.94 -8.23 -6.39
C ASP A 102 -17.47 -8.46 -6.77
N ASN A 103 -17.11 -9.70 -7.08
CA ASN A 103 -15.74 -10.10 -7.40
C ASN A 103 -15.08 -9.20 -8.45
N GLY A 104 -14.06 -8.49 -8.05
CA GLY A 104 -13.32 -7.57 -8.89
C GLY A 104 -11.97 -8.13 -9.36
N ARG A 105 -11.43 -7.54 -10.41
CA ARG A 105 -10.07 -7.77 -10.87
C ARG A 105 -9.22 -6.55 -10.60
N LEU A 106 -8.00 -6.79 -10.13
CA LEU A 106 -7.06 -5.76 -9.68
C LEU A 106 -5.89 -5.64 -10.64
N ALA A 107 -5.44 -4.41 -10.89
CA ALA A 107 -4.21 -4.13 -11.61
C ALA A 107 -3.49 -2.92 -10.98
N PHE A 108 -2.18 -3.06 -10.76
CA PHE A 108 -1.35 -1.94 -10.33
C PHE A 108 -1.03 -1.01 -11.49
N ASP A 109 -1.02 0.29 -11.20
CA ASP A 109 -0.49 1.31 -12.09
C ASP A 109 1.04 1.17 -12.16
N PRO A 110 1.62 0.95 -13.33
CA PRO A 110 3.06 0.78 -13.46
C PRO A 110 3.85 2.07 -13.24
N LEU A 111 3.22 3.25 -13.36
CA LEU A 111 3.82 4.56 -13.10
C LEU A 111 3.69 4.99 -11.65
N ASN A 112 2.61 4.59 -10.99
CA ASN A 112 2.35 5.00 -9.62
C ASN A 112 2.07 3.78 -8.73
N LYS A 113 3.09 3.34 -8.00
CA LYS A 113 3.01 2.20 -7.09
C LYS A 113 1.93 2.33 -5.99
N ASP A 114 1.44 3.54 -5.76
CA ASP A 114 0.41 3.81 -4.76
C ASP A 114 -1.01 3.73 -5.36
N HIS A 115 -1.13 3.50 -6.68
CA HIS A 115 -2.39 3.33 -7.38
C HIS A 115 -2.67 1.87 -7.73
N LEU A 116 -3.85 1.43 -7.38
CA LEU A 116 -4.37 0.11 -7.70
C LEU A 116 -5.79 0.27 -8.26
N TYR A 117 -6.00 -0.22 -9.47
CA TYR A 117 -7.31 -0.16 -10.12
C TYR A 117 -8.07 -1.46 -9.93
N ILE A 118 -9.38 -1.34 -9.74
CA ILE A 118 -10.29 -2.48 -9.64
C ILE A 118 -11.46 -2.31 -10.60
N CYS A 119 -11.77 -3.36 -11.35
CA CYS A 119 -12.97 -3.45 -12.17
C CYS A 119 -13.87 -4.60 -11.70
N TYR A 120 -15.16 -4.50 -12.00
CA TYR A 120 -16.17 -5.45 -11.55
C TYR A 120 -16.93 -6.06 -12.71
N ASP A 121 -17.23 -7.35 -12.60
CA ASP A 121 -18.19 -8.00 -13.48
C ASP A 121 -19.61 -7.50 -13.16
N GLY A 122 -20.27 -6.93 -14.15
CA GLY A 122 -21.62 -6.39 -14.01
C GLY A 122 -21.73 -4.88 -13.75
N HIS A 123 -20.61 -4.19 -13.58
CA HIS A 123 -20.58 -2.73 -13.44
C HIS A 123 -19.73 -2.05 -14.52
N LYS A 124 -20.19 -0.89 -14.98
CA LYS A 124 -19.49 -0.04 -15.96
C LYS A 124 -18.52 0.92 -15.27
N ALA A 125 -17.76 0.43 -14.29
CA ALA A 125 -16.90 1.28 -13.51
C ALA A 125 -15.55 0.65 -13.24
N ILE A 126 -14.56 1.50 -13.22
CA ILE A 126 -13.22 1.20 -12.74
C ILE A 126 -12.95 2.14 -11.58
N GLN A 127 -12.70 1.57 -10.40
CA GLN A 127 -12.33 2.34 -9.22
C GLN A 127 -10.81 2.36 -9.06
N LEU A 128 -10.32 3.49 -8.57
CA LEU A 128 -8.95 3.71 -8.14
C LEU A 128 -8.87 3.58 -6.61
N ILE A 129 -8.04 2.68 -6.16
CA ILE A 129 -7.61 2.55 -4.77
C ILE A 129 -6.31 3.33 -4.63
N ASP A 130 -6.38 4.54 -4.09
CA ASP A 130 -5.22 5.38 -3.78
C ASP A 130 -4.69 5.01 -2.39
N LEU A 131 -3.59 4.26 -2.37
CA LEU A 131 -2.98 3.75 -1.15
C LEU A 131 -2.35 4.87 -0.32
N LYS A 132 -1.82 5.91 -0.99
CA LYS A 132 -1.15 7.04 -0.34
C LYS A 132 -2.15 7.95 0.36
N ASN A 133 -3.22 8.31 -0.32
CA ASN A 133 -4.24 9.21 0.21
C ASN A 133 -5.36 8.46 0.96
N ARG A 134 -5.32 7.12 0.96
CA ARG A 134 -6.31 6.23 1.59
C ARG A 134 -7.73 6.54 1.12
N MET A 135 -7.90 6.60 -0.20
CA MET A 135 -9.13 7.00 -0.86
C MET A 135 -9.52 6.00 -1.95
N LEU A 136 -10.80 5.69 -2.05
CA LEU A 136 -11.41 4.99 -3.17
C LEU A 136 -12.18 6.00 -4.01
N SER A 137 -11.94 6.02 -5.31
CA SER A 137 -12.58 6.93 -6.25
C SER A 137 -12.86 6.27 -7.59
N SER A 138 -13.74 6.84 -8.38
CA SER A 138 -14.11 6.36 -9.71
C SER A 138 -13.73 7.39 -10.78
N PRO A 139 -12.43 7.52 -11.09
CA PRO A 139 -11.95 8.56 -11.98
C PRO A 139 -12.35 8.35 -13.44
N LEU A 140 -12.68 7.13 -13.82
CA LEU A 140 -12.95 6.76 -15.21
C LEU A 140 -14.44 6.58 -15.43
N ASN A 141 -15.02 7.46 -16.23
CA ASN A 141 -16.38 7.32 -16.73
C ASN A 141 -16.39 6.56 -18.05
N ILE A 142 -16.71 5.29 -17.98
CA ILE A 142 -16.76 4.40 -19.15
C ILE A 142 -18.19 4.22 -19.70
N ASN A 143 -19.13 5.11 -19.37
CA ASN A 143 -20.50 5.04 -19.87
C ASN A 143 -20.59 5.20 -21.39
N THR A 144 -19.54 5.72 -22.02
CA THR A 144 -19.43 5.82 -23.50
C THR A 144 -19.05 4.51 -24.17
N ILE A 145 -18.56 3.52 -23.41
CA ILE A 145 -18.23 2.21 -23.93
C ILE A 145 -19.50 1.35 -23.97
N PRO A 146 -19.85 0.77 -25.12
CA PRO A 146 -21.05 -0.06 -25.26
C PRO A 146 -20.85 -1.44 -24.61
N THR A 147 -20.77 -1.47 -23.31
CA THR A 147 -20.64 -2.73 -22.55
C THR A 147 -21.47 -2.68 -21.29
N ASN A 148 -21.88 -3.84 -20.83
CA ASN A 148 -22.47 -4.01 -19.51
C ASN A 148 -21.49 -4.62 -18.50
N ARG A 149 -20.34 -5.09 -18.96
CA ARG A 149 -19.40 -5.83 -18.12
C ARG A 149 -17.97 -5.51 -18.48
N ILE A 150 -17.16 -5.26 -17.46
CA ILE A 150 -15.72 -5.17 -17.58
C ILE A 150 -15.12 -6.46 -17.04
N ARG A 151 -14.43 -7.19 -17.87
CA ARG A 151 -13.87 -8.50 -17.53
C ARG A 151 -12.50 -8.42 -16.90
N SER A 152 -11.67 -7.49 -17.37
CA SER A 152 -10.31 -7.34 -16.91
C SER A 152 -9.75 -5.97 -17.25
N ILE A 153 -8.75 -5.57 -16.50
CA ILE A 153 -7.90 -4.41 -16.77
C ILE A 153 -6.43 -4.85 -16.73
N ALA A 154 -5.64 -4.25 -17.59
CA ALA A 154 -4.19 -4.42 -17.62
C ALA A 154 -3.54 -3.10 -18.04
N PHE A 155 -2.27 -2.93 -17.72
CA PHE A 155 -1.48 -1.79 -18.17
C PHE A 155 -0.37 -2.25 -19.09
N ASN A 156 -0.15 -1.49 -20.17
CA ASN A 156 1.01 -1.66 -21.01
C ASN A 156 1.94 -0.46 -20.84
N LYS A 157 3.19 -0.73 -20.54
CA LYS A 157 4.17 0.29 -20.20
C LYS A 157 4.74 1.03 -21.42
N LYS A 158 4.74 0.39 -22.58
CA LYS A 158 5.21 0.98 -23.84
C LYS A 158 4.80 0.09 -25.01
N ILE A 159 4.12 0.66 -26.00
CA ILE A 159 3.96 0.00 -27.29
C ILE A 159 5.02 0.60 -28.23
N GLU A 160 6.02 -0.19 -28.58
CA GLU A 160 7.09 0.21 -29.46
C GLU A 160 6.51 0.57 -30.85
N GLY A 161 6.81 1.78 -31.32
CA GLY A 161 6.31 2.27 -32.61
C GLY A 161 5.17 3.29 -32.53
N TYR A 162 4.63 3.58 -31.35
CA TYR A 162 3.74 4.72 -31.16
C TYR A 162 4.53 5.93 -30.67
N ALA A 163 4.28 7.09 -31.28
CA ALA A 163 5.07 8.31 -31.12
C ALA A 163 5.05 8.89 -29.70
N ASP A 164 4.06 8.57 -28.93
CA ASP A 164 3.90 9.06 -27.57
C ASP A 164 4.28 7.98 -26.56
N GLU A 165 5.09 8.35 -25.58
CA GLU A 165 5.45 7.51 -24.44
C GLU A 165 4.26 7.29 -23.48
N ALA A 166 3.03 7.33 -24.01
CA ALA A 166 1.83 7.18 -23.23
C ALA A 166 1.69 5.74 -22.72
N GLU A 167 1.37 5.62 -21.48
CA GLU A 167 0.95 4.36 -20.89
C GLU A 167 -0.54 4.16 -21.15
N TYR A 168 -0.90 2.95 -21.51
CA TYR A 168 -2.29 2.62 -21.84
C TYR A 168 -2.86 1.66 -20.80
N MET A 169 -4.05 1.98 -20.32
CA MET A 169 -4.90 1.02 -19.65
C MET A 169 -5.69 0.25 -20.69
N ILE A 170 -5.50 -1.04 -20.75
CA ILE A 170 -6.23 -1.96 -21.62
C ILE A 170 -7.41 -2.50 -20.83
N VAL A 171 -8.62 -2.30 -21.34
CA VAL A 171 -9.85 -2.76 -20.71
C VAL A 171 -10.48 -3.84 -21.59
N ALA A 172 -10.59 -5.04 -21.06
CA ALA A 172 -11.35 -6.10 -21.68
C ALA A 172 -12.81 -6.00 -21.28
N ILE A 173 -13.68 -5.85 -22.26
CA ILE A 173 -15.12 -5.73 -22.05
C ILE A 173 -15.86 -6.95 -22.63
N ASP A 174 -17.02 -7.22 -22.09
CA ASP A 174 -17.94 -8.20 -22.66
C ASP A 174 -19.13 -7.46 -23.29
N TYR A 175 -19.49 -7.87 -24.48
CA TYR A 175 -20.63 -7.33 -25.21
C TYR A 175 -21.88 -8.14 -24.87
N ASP A 176 -23.00 -7.50 -24.63
CA ASP A 176 -24.22 -8.18 -24.13
C ASP A 176 -25.06 -8.90 -25.20
N GLY A 177 -24.46 -9.19 -26.33
CA GLY A 177 -25.02 -10.15 -27.30
C GLY A 177 -26.23 -9.69 -28.09
N LYS A 178 -26.57 -8.40 -28.11
CA LYS A 178 -27.67 -7.86 -28.92
C LYS A 178 -27.24 -7.32 -30.28
N GLY A 179 -26.08 -7.66 -30.74
CA GLY A 179 -25.56 -7.34 -32.06
C GLY A 179 -24.46 -8.34 -32.45
N ASP A 180 -24.24 -8.53 -33.73
CA ASP A 180 -23.27 -9.46 -34.33
C ASP A 180 -21.79 -9.07 -34.10
N GLU A 181 -21.47 -8.33 -33.06
CA GLU A 181 -20.11 -7.84 -32.83
C GLU A 181 -19.38 -8.66 -31.77
N SER A 182 -18.18 -9.09 -32.12
CA SER A 182 -17.29 -9.85 -31.26
C SER A 182 -16.80 -9.00 -30.06
N PRO A 183 -16.37 -9.63 -28.95
CA PRO A 183 -15.75 -8.91 -27.84
C PRO A 183 -14.64 -7.99 -28.31
N SER A 184 -14.64 -6.75 -27.84
CA SER A 184 -13.65 -5.75 -28.22
C SER A 184 -12.70 -5.45 -27.06
N VAL A 185 -11.44 -5.18 -27.41
CA VAL A 185 -10.42 -4.68 -26.47
C VAL A 185 -10.22 -3.19 -26.78
N TYR A 186 -10.32 -2.36 -25.76
CA TYR A 186 -10.15 -0.91 -25.85
C TYR A 186 -8.95 -0.45 -25.00
#